data_94636f2be7372a1bd73a49ecaa87c0a7
#
_entry.id   94636f2be7372a1bd73a49ecaa87c0a7
#
_cell.length_a   1.000
_cell.length_b   1.000
_cell.length_c   1.000
_cell.angle_alpha   90.00
_cell.angle_beta   90.00
_cell.angle_gamma   90.00
#
_symmetry.space_group_name_H-M   'P 1'
#
loop_
_entity.id
_entity.type
_entity.pdbx_description
1 polymer ?
#
loop_
_entity_poly.entity_id
_entity_poly.type
_entity_poly.pdbx_seq_one_letter_code
_entity_poly.pdbx_strand_id
1 'polypeptide(L)'
;MTDRRPEFQTAQFEKGLKIRREVLGDAYVDRSIAAADDVSAPLQKLLTEWCWGEIWSRPGLERKMRSVLNLGMIMALNRSAEFKLHVRGALNNGLTREEIVEIILQGAIYCGAPTSLDAMRTAQAVFAEIDGETETP
;
A
#
# COMPACT_ATOMS: atom_id res chain seq x y z
N MET A 1 20.10 -11.22 12.16
CA MET A 1 19.37 -10.39 13.13
C MET A 1 19.43 -8.95 12.69
N THR A 2 18.31 -8.39 12.42
CA THR A 2 18.21 -6.99 12.05
C THR A 2 18.37 -6.15 13.31
N ASP A 3 19.28 -5.19 13.25
CA ASP A 3 19.46 -4.17 14.27
C ASP A 3 18.28 -3.20 14.22
N ARG A 4 17.11 -3.69 14.63
CA ARG A 4 15.89 -2.89 14.66
C ARG A 4 15.78 -2.14 15.98
N ARG A 5 15.19 -0.96 15.90
CA ARG A 5 14.91 -0.13 17.06
C ARG A 5 14.19 -0.96 18.14
N PRO A 6 14.51 -0.78 19.43
CA PRO A 6 13.86 -1.57 20.50
C PRO A 6 12.34 -1.53 20.50
N GLU A 7 11.76 -0.35 20.21
CA GLU A 7 10.31 -0.16 20.16
C GLU A 7 9.63 -0.94 19.04
N PHE A 8 10.39 -1.44 18.05
CA PHE A 8 9.87 -2.28 16.96
C PHE A 8 9.95 -3.78 17.26
N GLN A 9 10.37 -4.16 18.46
CA GLN A 9 10.58 -5.57 18.84
C GLN A 9 9.40 -6.17 19.61
N THR A 10 8.18 -5.80 19.26
CA THR A 10 6.98 -6.39 19.87
C THR A 10 6.39 -7.49 18.98
N ALA A 11 5.67 -8.43 19.58
CA ALA A 11 4.98 -9.48 18.83
C ALA A 11 3.96 -8.89 17.85
N GLN A 12 3.28 -7.80 18.24
CA GLN A 12 2.31 -7.11 17.41
C GLN A 12 2.98 -6.44 16.21
N PHE A 13 4.16 -5.85 16.42
CA PHE A 13 4.96 -5.28 15.34
C PHE A 13 5.39 -6.35 14.33
N GLU A 14 5.87 -7.50 14.80
CA GLU A 14 6.27 -8.61 13.92
C GLU A 14 5.09 -9.12 13.08
N LYS A 15 3.92 -9.26 13.70
CA LYS A 15 2.69 -9.65 13.00
C LYS A 15 2.35 -8.65 11.88
N GLY A 16 2.36 -7.38 12.19
CA GLY A 16 2.06 -6.31 11.24
C GLY A 16 3.11 -6.20 10.15
N LEU A 17 4.37 -6.34 10.50
CA LEU A 17 5.49 -6.28 9.56
C LEU A 17 5.39 -7.37 8.49
N LYS A 18 5.05 -8.58 8.89
CA LYS A 18 4.83 -9.70 7.97
C LYS A 18 3.74 -9.37 6.94
N ILE A 19 2.59 -8.92 7.41
CA ILE A 19 1.45 -8.60 6.54
C ILE A 19 1.79 -7.42 5.62
N ARG A 20 2.40 -6.37 6.17
CA ARG A 20 2.82 -5.18 5.42
C ARG A 20 3.77 -5.57 4.27
N ARG A 21 4.73 -6.46 4.52
CA ARG A 21 5.64 -6.98 3.50
C ARG A 21 4.91 -7.79 2.43
N GLU A 22 3.97 -8.64 2.82
CA GLU A 22 3.19 -9.45 1.88
C GLU A 22 2.37 -8.57 0.92
N VAL A 23 1.86 -7.44 1.39
CA VAL A 23 1.05 -6.53 0.58
C VAL A 23 1.90 -5.54 -0.20
N LEU A 24 2.84 -4.87 0.44
CA LEU A 24 3.59 -3.75 -0.16
C LEU A 24 4.96 -4.15 -0.74
N GLY A 25 5.41 -5.37 -0.47
CA GLY A 25 6.73 -5.85 -0.89
C GLY A 25 7.80 -5.60 0.15
N ASP A 26 8.73 -6.56 0.27
CA ASP A 26 9.77 -6.56 1.30
C ASP A 26 10.71 -5.36 1.18
N ALA A 27 11.17 -5.07 -0.04
CA ALA A 27 12.15 -4.02 -0.28
C ALA A 27 11.66 -2.63 0.15
N TYR A 28 10.41 -2.30 -0.19
CA TYR A 28 9.82 -1.03 0.20
C TYR A 28 9.66 -0.93 1.72
N VAL A 29 9.11 -1.98 2.33
CA VAL A 29 8.83 -1.99 3.77
C VAL A 29 10.13 -1.94 4.57
N ASP A 30 11.12 -2.71 4.18
CA ASP A 30 12.41 -2.74 4.87
C ASP A 30 13.13 -1.39 4.80
N ARG A 31 13.07 -0.71 3.65
CA ARG A 31 13.59 0.66 3.53
C ARG A 31 12.87 1.63 4.45
N SER A 32 11.53 1.54 4.52
CA SER A 32 10.73 2.42 5.39
C SER A 32 11.05 2.23 6.86
N ILE A 33 11.22 0.99 7.29
CA ILE A 33 11.56 0.66 8.68
C ILE A 33 13.00 1.11 8.98
N ALA A 34 13.94 0.85 8.09
CA ALA A 34 15.35 1.24 8.26
C ALA A 34 15.55 2.77 8.28
N ALA A 35 14.71 3.50 7.55
CA ALA A 35 14.78 4.97 7.48
C ALA A 35 14.13 5.66 8.70
N ALA A 36 13.47 4.93 9.59
CA ALA A 36 12.80 5.51 10.74
C ALA A 36 13.82 6.14 11.72
N ASP A 37 13.60 7.41 11.99
CA ASP A 37 14.34 8.17 13.01
C ASP A 37 13.47 8.37 14.27
N ASP A 38 13.98 9.13 15.24
CA ASP A 38 13.26 9.37 16.50
C ASP A 38 11.95 10.14 16.30
N VAL A 39 11.83 10.89 15.21
CA VAL A 39 10.62 11.64 14.89
C VAL A 39 9.56 10.73 14.27
N SER A 40 9.96 9.88 13.35
CA SER A 40 9.03 9.04 12.57
C SER A 40 8.75 7.66 13.19
N ALA A 41 9.63 7.16 14.05
CA ALA A 41 9.48 5.84 14.66
C ALA A 41 8.14 5.62 15.37
N PRO A 42 7.60 6.55 16.16
CA PRO A 42 6.30 6.36 16.80
C PRO A 42 5.18 6.11 15.78
N LEU A 43 5.18 6.82 14.65
CA LEU A 43 4.19 6.61 13.60
C LEU A 43 4.41 5.27 12.87
N GLN A 44 5.65 4.91 12.57
CA GLN A 44 5.95 3.61 11.95
C GLN A 44 5.51 2.45 12.85
N LYS A 45 5.70 2.58 14.16
CA LYS A 45 5.23 1.59 15.13
C LYS A 45 3.70 1.48 15.12
N LEU A 46 3.01 2.62 15.24
CA LEU A 46 1.56 2.67 15.25
C LEU A 46 0.96 2.05 13.99
N LEU A 47 1.46 2.44 12.81
CA LEU A 47 0.97 1.92 11.54
C LEU A 47 1.25 0.42 11.39
N THR A 48 2.43 -0.03 11.75
CA THR A 48 2.79 -1.45 11.62
C THR A 48 1.97 -2.32 12.56
N GLU A 49 1.81 -1.92 13.81
CA GLU A 49 1.06 -2.69 14.81
C GLU A 49 -0.46 -2.66 14.58
N TRP A 50 -1.03 -1.48 14.32
CA TRP A 50 -2.47 -1.31 14.28
C TRP A 50 -3.06 -1.37 12.88
N CYS A 51 -2.50 -0.66 11.91
CA CYS A 51 -3.00 -0.74 10.54
C CYS A 51 -2.75 -2.15 9.97
N TRP A 52 -1.50 -2.59 9.97
CA TRP A 52 -1.14 -3.87 9.38
C TRP A 52 -1.37 -5.06 10.29
N GLY A 53 -1.05 -4.91 11.58
CA GLY A 53 -1.18 -6.00 12.56
C GLY A 53 -2.61 -6.24 13.02
N GLU A 54 -3.40 -5.20 13.19
CA GLU A 54 -4.78 -5.33 13.67
C GLU A 54 -5.80 -5.31 12.53
N ILE A 55 -5.78 -4.30 11.68
CA ILE A 55 -6.83 -4.12 10.66
C ILE A 55 -6.65 -5.09 9.49
N TRP A 56 -5.47 -5.14 8.89
CA TRP A 56 -5.23 -5.98 7.72
C TRP A 56 -5.23 -7.49 8.02
N SER A 57 -5.12 -7.87 9.27
CA SER A 57 -5.21 -9.28 9.72
C SER A 57 -6.63 -9.77 9.97
N ARG A 58 -7.61 -8.85 9.98
CA ARG A 58 -8.99 -9.22 10.31
C ARG A 58 -9.62 -10.08 9.21
N PRO A 59 -10.30 -11.19 9.58
CA PRO A 59 -10.88 -12.09 8.58
C PRO A 59 -12.20 -11.59 7.96
N GLY A 60 -12.77 -10.50 8.49
CA GLY A 60 -14.07 -9.98 8.06
C GLY A 60 -14.10 -9.40 6.66
N LEU A 61 -12.93 -9.13 6.06
CA LEU A 61 -12.81 -8.63 4.70
C LEU A 61 -11.51 -9.17 4.10
N GLU A 62 -11.58 -9.76 2.93
CA GLU A 62 -10.40 -10.28 2.23
C GLU A 62 -9.42 -9.15 1.86
N ARG A 63 -8.15 -9.47 1.76
CA ARG A 63 -7.09 -8.50 1.38
C ARG A 63 -7.37 -7.84 0.04
N LYS A 64 -7.85 -8.59 -0.94
CA LYS A 64 -8.24 -8.06 -2.24
C LYS A 64 -9.27 -6.93 -2.09
N MET A 65 -10.30 -7.15 -1.29
CA MET A 65 -11.35 -6.15 -1.04
C MET A 65 -10.84 -4.96 -0.22
N ARG A 66 -9.93 -5.19 0.71
CA ARG A 66 -9.27 -4.08 1.44
C ARG A 66 -8.50 -3.17 0.49
N SER A 67 -7.82 -3.74 -0.50
CA SER A 67 -7.13 -2.97 -1.55
C SER A 67 -8.11 -2.16 -2.41
N VAL A 68 -9.25 -2.75 -2.80
CA VAL A 68 -10.30 -2.03 -3.53
C VAL A 68 -10.77 -0.81 -2.74
N LEU A 69 -11.10 -1.02 -1.46
CA LEU A 69 -11.55 0.03 -0.56
C LEU A 69 -10.47 1.12 -0.38
N ASN A 70 -9.23 0.71 -0.17
CA ASN A 70 -8.11 1.65 0.00
C ASN A 70 -7.89 2.52 -1.22
N LEU A 71 -7.89 1.94 -2.42
CA LEU A 71 -7.69 2.71 -3.64
C LEU A 71 -8.77 3.79 -3.79
N GLY A 72 -10.02 3.46 -3.50
CA GLY A 72 -11.11 4.44 -3.52
C GLY A 72 -10.92 5.56 -2.49
N MET A 73 -10.61 5.21 -1.26
CA MET A 73 -10.41 6.18 -0.18
C MET A 73 -9.20 7.09 -0.43
N ILE A 74 -8.07 6.50 -0.80
CA ILE A 74 -6.83 7.26 -1.03
C ILE A 74 -6.96 8.18 -2.24
N MET A 75 -7.62 7.71 -3.31
CA MET A 75 -7.94 8.54 -4.47
C MET A 75 -8.79 9.74 -4.06
N ALA A 76 -9.86 9.51 -3.30
CA ALA A 76 -10.75 10.59 -2.83
C ALA A 76 -10.02 11.63 -1.97
N LEU A 77 -9.01 11.20 -1.21
CA LEU A 77 -8.17 12.07 -0.38
C LEU A 77 -7.08 12.80 -1.17
N ASN A 78 -6.92 12.52 -2.46
CA ASN A 78 -5.87 13.10 -3.32
C ASN A 78 -4.45 12.84 -2.80
N ARG A 79 -4.16 11.61 -2.39
CA ARG A 79 -2.85 11.18 -1.89
C ARG A 79 -2.13 10.32 -2.93
N SER A 80 -1.53 10.97 -3.93
CA SER A 80 -0.92 10.30 -5.08
C SER A 80 0.22 9.34 -4.70
N ALA A 81 1.03 9.70 -3.71
CA ALA A 81 2.15 8.85 -3.27
C ALA A 81 1.65 7.53 -2.66
N GLU A 82 0.66 7.63 -1.78
CA GLU A 82 0.05 6.45 -1.16
C GLU A 82 -0.79 5.67 -2.17
N PHE A 83 -1.47 6.35 -3.09
CA PHE A 83 -2.18 5.70 -4.19
C PHE A 83 -1.24 4.86 -5.04
N LYS A 84 -0.08 5.42 -5.41
CA LYS A 84 0.97 4.71 -6.17
C LYS A 84 1.39 3.43 -5.45
N LEU A 85 1.66 3.53 -4.16
CA LEU A 85 2.06 2.40 -3.33
C LEU A 85 0.97 1.32 -3.29
N HIS A 86 -0.28 1.73 -3.10
CA HIS A 86 -1.42 0.81 -2.99
C HIS A 86 -1.91 0.25 -4.32
N VAL A 87 -1.58 0.85 -5.46
CA VAL A 87 -1.76 0.20 -6.77
C VAL A 87 -0.90 -1.07 -6.84
N ARG A 88 0.36 -0.98 -6.45
CA ARG A 88 1.25 -2.15 -6.36
C ARG A 88 0.73 -3.17 -5.34
N GLY A 89 0.33 -2.70 -4.17
CA GLY A 89 -0.26 -3.55 -3.14
C GLY A 89 -1.54 -4.25 -3.61
N ALA A 90 -2.38 -3.57 -4.36
CA ALA A 90 -3.60 -4.14 -4.94
C ALA A 90 -3.29 -5.28 -5.90
N LEU A 91 -2.31 -5.11 -6.77
CA LEU A 91 -1.86 -6.17 -7.68
C LEU A 91 -1.31 -7.37 -6.90
N ASN A 92 -0.53 -7.12 -5.84
CA ASN A 92 -0.03 -8.17 -4.94
C ASN A 92 -1.18 -8.93 -4.26
N ASN A 93 -2.28 -8.25 -3.96
CA ASN A 93 -3.46 -8.83 -3.33
C ASN A 93 -4.45 -9.45 -4.33
N GLY A 94 -4.08 -9.53 -5.60
CA GLY A 94 -4.84 -10.25 -6.63
C GLY A 94 -5.79 -9.41 -7.47
N LEU A 95 -5.78 -8.08 -7.37
CA LEU A 95 -6.49 -7.25 -8.33
C LEU A 95 -5.82 -7.34 -9.70
N THR A 96 -6.64 -7.25 -10.73
CA THR A 96 -6.17 -7.09 -12.11
C THR A 96 -6.02 -5.59 -12.43
N ARG A 97 -5.26 -5.29 -13.48
CA ARG A 97 -5.15 -3.91 -13.97
C ARG A 97 -6.51 -3.37 -14.39
N GLU A 98 -7.32 -4.21 -15.02
CA GLU A 98 -8.69 -3.90 -15.43
C GLU A 98 -9.56 -3.52 -14.24
N GLU A 99 -9.47 -4.26 -13.14
CA GLU A 99 -10.20 -3.94 -11.90
C GLU A 99 -9.76 -2.61 -11.31
N ILE A 100 -8.47 -2.28 -11.36
CA ILE A 100 -7.95 -0.98 -10.92
C ILE A 100 -8.50 0.14 -11.79
N VAL A 101 -8.57 -0.06 -13.10
CA VAL A 101 -9.18 0.92 -14.02
C VAL A 101 -10.67 1.14 -13.67
N GLU A 102 -11.41 0.08 -13.37
CA GLU A 102 -12.81 0.20 -12.96
C GLU A 102 -12.99 1.02 -11.68
N ILE A 103 -12.09 0.88 -10.71
CA ILE A 103 -12.10 1.71 -9.50
C ILE A 103 -11.91 3.19 -9.85
N ILE A 104 -10.98 3.49 -10.74
CA ILE A 104 -10.69 4.87 -11.18
C ILE A 104 -11.89 5.45 -11.95
N LEU A 105 -12.51 4.65 -12.81
CA LEU A 105 -13.71 5.08 -13.55
C LEU A 105 -14.86 5.42 -12.62
N GLN A 106 -15.12 4.58 -11.62
CA GLN A 106 -16.13 4.87 -10.60
C GLN A 106 -15.79 6.14 -9.82
N GLY A 107 -14.52 6.30 -9.46
CA GLY A 107 -14.03 7.51 -8.80
C GLY A 107 -14.19 8.78 -9.61
N ALA A 108 -14.17 8.71 -10.94
CA ALA A 108 -14.43 9.86 -11.81
C ALA A 108 -15.82 10.44 -11.58
N ILE A 109 -16.78 9.58 -11.26
CA ILE A 109 -18.17 10.00 -11.00
C ILE A 109 -18.33 10.52 -9.57
N TYR A 110 -17.77 9.86 -8.59
CA TYR A 110 -17.97 10.20 -7.18
C TYR A 110 -16.95 11.19 -6.61
N CYS A 111 -15.76 11.29 -7.20
CA CYS A 111 -14.67 12.15 -6.70
C CYS A 111 -14.29 13.28 -7.68
N GLY A 112 -14.72 13.21 -8.92
CA GLY A 112 -14.44 14.22 -9.93
C GLY A 112 -13.31 13.86 -10.88
N ALA A 113 -13.33 14.47 -12.07
CA ALA A 113 -12.39 14.19 -13.15
C ALA A 113 -10.93 14.50 -12.80
N PRO A 114 -10.58 15.61 -12.13
CA PRO A 114 -9.18 15.88 -11.80
C PRO A 114 -8.55 14.80 -10.93
N THR A 115 -9.28 14.31 -9.93
CA THR A 115 -8.84 13.22 -9.05
C THR A 115 -8.58 11.93 -9.85
N SER A 116 -9.48 11.59 -10.76
CA SER A 116 -9.35 10.37 -11.57
C SER A 116 -8.26 10.48 -12.63
N LEU A 117 -8.05 11.65 -13.21
CA LEU A 117 -6.93 11.89 -14.13
C LEU A 117 -5.59 11.67 -13.44
N ASP A 118 -5.42 12.19 -12.22
CA ASP A 118 -4.22 11.97 -11.41
C ASP A 118 -4.05 10.48 -11.07
N ALA A 119 -5.11 9.83 -10.61
CA ALA A 119 -5.09 8.42 -10.29
C ALA A 119 -4.74 7.55 -11.50
N MET A 120 -5.28 7.87 -12.68
CA MET A 120 -4.98 7.13 -13.91
C MET A 120 -3.51 7.27 -14.31
N ARG A 121 -2.96 8.48 -14.26
CA ARG A 121 -1.53 8.71 -14.54
C ARG A 121 -0.65 7.92 -13.59
N THR A 122 -1.02 7.91 -12.31
CA THR A 122 -0.29 7.18 -11.27
C THR A 122 -0.34 5.67 -11.53
N ALA A 123 -1.51 5.12 -11.85
CA ALA A 123 -1.66 3.71 -12.18
C ALA A 123 -0.86 3.32 -13.42
N GLN A 124 -0.91 4.15 -14.48
CA GLN A 124 -0.12 3.94 -15.70
C GLN A 124 1.38 3.92 -15.41
N ALA A 125 1.87 4.81 -14.56
CA ALA A 125 3.27 4.85 -14.15
C ALA A 125 3.68 3.56 -13.43
N VAL A 126 2.86 3.05 -12.53
CA VAL A 126 3.10 1.78 -11.82
C VAL A 126 3.14 0.61 -12.80
N PHE A 127 2.19 0.55 -13.72
CA PHE A 127 2.13 -0.53 -14.72
C PHE A 127 3.38 -0.53 -15.61
N ALA A 128 3.83 0.66 -16.04
CA ALA A 128 5.04 0.81 -16.83
C ALA A 128 6.30 0.39 -16.04
N GLU A 129 6.39 0.74 -14.76
CA GLU A 129 7.50 0.31 -13.90
C GLU A 129 7.55 -1.23 -13.79
N ILE A 130 6.39 -1.86 -13.56
CA ILE A 130 6.29 -3.32 -13.46
C ILE A 130 6.68 -3.99 -14.79
N ASP A 131 6.20 -3.48 -15.91
CA ASP A 131 6.56 -3.99 -17.23
C ASP A 131 8.05 -3.86 -17.51
N GLY A 132 8.66 -2.75 -17.10
CA GLY A 132 10.11 -2.55 -17.19
C GLY A 132 10.91 -3.51 -16.31
N GLU A 133 10.41 -3.85 -15.12
CA GLU A 133 11.03 -4.83 -14.22
C GLU A 133 11.05 -6.25 -14.84
N THR A 134 9.98 -6.63 -15.55
CA THR A 134 9.89 -7.95 -16.18
C THR A 134 10.72 -8.06 -17.47
N GLU A 135 11.03 -6.95 -18.14
CA GLU A 135 11.86 -6.88 -19.35
C GLU A 135 13.35 -6.88 -19.05
N THR A 136 13.75 -6.66 -17.81
CA THR A 136 15.16 -6.66 -17.40
C THR A 136 15.60 -8.10 -17.14
N PRO A 137 16.64 -8.60 -17.85
CA PRO A 137 17.14 -9.96 -17.63
C PRO A 137 17.80 -10.14 -16.26
#